data_d74d966cdca6ca76b305c457174eb52c
#
_entry.id   d74d966cdca6ca76b305c457174eb52c
#
_cell.length_a   1.000
_cell.length_b   1.000
_cell.length_c   1.000
_cell.angle_alpha   90.00
_cell.angle_beta   90.00
_cell.angle_gamma   90.00
#
_symmetry.space_group_name_H-M   'P 1'
#
loop_
_entity.id
_entity.type
_entity.pdbx_description
1 polymer ?
#
loop_
_entity_poly.entity_id
_entity_poly.type
_entity_poly.pdbx_seq_one_letter_code
_entity_poly.pdbx_strand_id
1 'polypeptide(L)'
;MTTTEADHPSASGQASAASPAAGASPEPVDENIWLEDIYGQEQLAWVREQNARTEELLEDADYAELEDRILEVLDSTDRIPMVGKHGEWYYNFWKDRANPRGLWRRTGWDSYRAGAPEWDVLLDVDALAAAEGQDWVFHGANFLRPAPGEPHRLALLAFSPDGGDANRYREFDVEARGFVDPADGGFDLPTGKGNASWLDGDTLLVATTAEDLPRTTSSYARTGVKLRRGESLTQAERIFDIPEDHMMAIVAHDSTPGFERTFAVDWISFFEKNTSVLRDGEWVQIDVPADVNLSSHRDWLLFRPQRDWTVNGTTHPAGSLLAAGFEDYLAGGRDLAVLFTPDPHTSLQSWSWTRDFLLLNLLRDVSSEIHVLDPRRPGTDSAWAATVLDACP
;
A
#
# COMPACT_ATOMS: atom_id res chain seq x y z
N MET A 1 -16.16 54.40 58.03
CA MET A 1 -16.34 53.96 59.44
C MET A 1 -15.82 52.55 59.52
N THR A 2 -14.66 52.49 60.18
CA THR A 2 -14.14 51.43 61.07
C THR A 2 -13.95 50.01 60.44
N THR A 3 -12.73 49.73 60.03
CA THR A 3 -11.64 48.97 60.68
C THR A 3 -12.07 47.79 61.55
N THR A 4 -11.56 46.59 61.21
CA THR A 4 -10.70 45.83 62.15
C THR A 4 -9.98 44.70 61.48
N GLU A 5 -8.64 44.71 61.65
CA GLU A 5 -7.71 43.58 61.49
C GLU A 5 -8.00 42.48 62.51
N ALA A 6 -7.66 41.22 62.16
CA ALA A 6 -7.02 40.26 63.07
C ALA A 6 -6.59 39.01 62.32
N ASP A 7 -5.33 38.85 62.24
CA ASP A 7 -4.44 37.83 62.82
C ASP A 7 -4.43 36.44 62.18
N HIS A 8 -3.23 36.13 61.67
CA HIS A 8 -2.71 34.77 61.37
C HIS A 8 -2.50 33.96 62.65
N PRO A 9 -2.55 32.65 62.50
CA PRO A 9 -1.41 31.89 62.96
C PRO A 9 -0.84 30.92 61.87
N SER A 10 0.46 30.96 61.76
CA SER A 10 1.34 30.00 61.12
C SER A 10 1.14 28.58 61.63
N ALA A 11 0.96 27.63 60.72
CA ALA A 11 1.12 26.21 61.00
C ALA A 11 2.13 25.64 60.01
N SER A 12 3.30 25.35 60.51
CA SER A 12 4.38 24.57 59.94
C SER A 12 3.89 23.15 59.62
N GLY A 13 3.67 22.85 58.37
CA GLY A 13 3.46 21.49 57.87
C GLY A 13 4.75 20.98 57.24
N GLN A 14 5.32 19.98 57.90
CA GLN A 14 6.46 19.23 57.41
C GLN A 14 6.19 18.59 56.06
N ALA A 15 7.00 18.92 55.07
CA ALA A 15 7.07 18.21 53.79
C ALA A 15 7.59 16.79 54.07
N SER A 16 6.72 15.79 53.91
CA SER A 16 7.10 14.41 53.84
C SER A 16 7.90 14.17 52.57
N ALA A 17 9.17 13.90 52.70
CA ALA A 17 10.04 13.49 51.62
C ALA A 17 9.50 12.13 51.08
N ALA A 18 8.97 12.12 49.89
CA ALA A 18 8.69 10.88 49.16
C ALA A 18 10.01 10.15 48.91
N SER A 19 10.09 8.93 49.40
CA SER A 19 11.19 8.00 49.10
C SER A 19 11.32 7.83 47.60
N PRO A 20 12.54 7.81 47.03
CA PRO A 20 12.72 7.50 45.63
C PRO A 20 12.23 6.08 45.36
N ALA A 21 11.37 5.91 44.33
CA ALA A 21 10.92 4.64 43.84
C ALA A 21 12.12 3.74 43.53
N ALA A 22 12.10 2.54 44.09
CA ALA A 22 13.15 1.54 43.94
C ALA A 22 13.34 1.17 42.46
N GLY A 23 14.56 1.38 41.97
CA GLY A 23 15.27 0.66 40.92
C GLY A 23 14.46 0.10 39.75
N ALA A 24 14.23 0.94 38.74
CA ALA A 24 14.20 0.39 37.37
C ALA A 24 15.63 -0.16 37.11
N SER A 25 15.76 -1.45 36.84
CA SER A 25 17.00 -2.01 36.33
C SER A 25 17.38 -1.21 35.08
N PRO A 26 18.63 -0.77 34.89
CA PRO A 26 19.04 -0.12 33.67
C PRO A 26 18.66 -1.03 32.50
N GLU A 27 18.00 -0.51 31.50
CA GLU A 27 17.75 -1.24 30.27
C GLU A 27 19.08 -1.80 29.75
N PRO A 28 19.11 -3.07 29.30
CA PRO A 28 20.34 -3.63 28.76
C PRO A 28 20.83 -2.74 27.62
N VAL A 29 22.07 -2.28 27.73
CA VAL A 29 22.70 -1.49 26.64
C VAL A 29 22.81 -2.41 25.44
N ASP A 30 22.19 -2.02 24.31
CA ASP A 30 22.35 -2.72 23.05
C ASP A 30 23.79 -2.52 22.54
N GLU A 31 24.61 -3.56 22.65
CA GLU A 31 26.00 -3.53 22.18
C GLU A 31 26.10 -3.45 20.64
N ASN A 32 25.00 -3.70 19.92
CA ASN A 32 24.94 -3.72 18.47
C ASN A 32 24.29 -2.46 17.85
N ILE A 33 23.95 -1.46 18.67
CA ILE A 33 23.32 -0.22 18.19
C ILE A 33 24.16 0.49 17.12
N TRP A 34 25.47 0.28 17.10
CA TRP A 34 26.38 0.82 16.09
C TRP A 34 26.08 0.28 14.68
N LEU A 35 25.40 -0.89 14.55
CA LEU A 35 24.98 -1.47 13.26
C LEU A 35 23.79 -0.74 12.60
N GLU A 36 23.15 0.20 13.31
CA GLU A 36 22.03 0.97 12.76
C GLU A 36 22.47 1.96 11.64
N ASP A 37 23.76 2.30 11.55
CA ASP A 37 24.29 3.04 10.39
C ASP A 37 24.44 2.11 9.18
N ILE A 38 23.37 2.00 8.40
CA ILE A 38 23.27 1.09 7.24
C ILE A 38 24.25 1.42 6.09
N TYR A 39 24.84 2.61 6.08
CA TYR A 39 25.81 3.05 5.06
C TYR A 39 27.24 3.16 5.60
N GLY A 40 27.44 2.93 6.90
CA GLY A 40 28.73 3.02 7.56
C GLY A 40 29.71 1.95 7.04
N GLN A 41 30.96 2.36 6.79
CA GLN A 41 31.97 1.43 6.24
C GLN A 41 32.33 0.29 7.21
N GLU A 42 32.32 0.57 8.52
CA GLU A 42 32.57 -0.42 9.56
C GLU A 42 31.43 -1.45 9.63
N GLN A 43 30.18 -0.99 9.60
CA GLN A 43 28.97 -1.80 9.59
C GLN A 43 28.93 -2.71 8.36
N LEU A 44 29.16 -2.14 7.19
CA LEU A 44 29.21 -2.91 5.95
C LEU A 44 30.38 -3.92 5.92
N ALA A 45 31.51 -3.60 6.55
CA ALA A 45 32.62 -4.55 6.67
C ALA A 45 32.25 -5.73 7.57
N TRP A 46 31.60 -5.47 8.69
CA TRP A 46 31.09 -6.50 9.60
C TRP A 46 30.06 -7.41 8.89
N VAL A 47 29.11 -6.83 8.15
CA VAL A 47 28.12 -7.61 7.39
C VAL A 47 28.80 -8.53 6.39
N ARG A 48 29.80 -8.04 5.63
CA ARG A 48 30.54 -8.88 4.66
C ARG A 48 31.27 -10.03 5.35
N GLU A 49 31.85 -9.80 6.54
CA GLU A 49 32.51 -10.85 7.31
C GLU A 49 31.50 -11.92 7.77
N GLN A 50 30.29 -11.51 8.24
CA GLN A 50 29.26 -12.48 8.62
C GLN A 50 28.75 -13.26 7.40
N ASN A 51 28.53 -12.60 6.27
CA ASN A 51 28.12 -13.25 5.02
C ASN A 51 29.14 -14.31 4.57
N ALA A 52 30.44 -13.96 4.56
CA ALA A 52 31.49 -14.91 4.18
C ALA A 52 31.50 -16.16 5.09
N ARG A 53 31.24 -16.03 6.38
CA ARG A 53 31.10 -17.18 7.30
C ARG A 53 29.85 -18.02 6.97
N THR A 54 28.76 -17.39 6.57
CA THR A 54 27.54 -18.08 6.19
C THR A 54 27.74 -18.85 4.88
N GLU A 55 28.36 -18.23 3.91
CA GLU A 55 28.73 -18.84 2.62
C GLU A 55 29.60 -20.09 2.84
N GLU A 56 30.66 -19.97 3.64
CA GLU A 56 31.56 -21.11 3.96
C GLU A 56 30.82 -22.28 4.63
N LEU A 57 29.78 -22.00 5.45
CA LEU A 57 29.06 -23.00 6.21
C LEU A 57 27.90 -23.66 5.45
N LEU A 58 27.24 -22.92 4.56
CA LEU A 58 25.97 -23.32 3.97
C LEU A 58 26.00 -23.50 2.47
N GLU A 59 26.92 -22.82 1.79
CA GLU A 59 26.98 -22.85 0.31
C GLU A 59 27.95 -23.94 -0.16
N ASP A 60 27.46 -25.15 -0.21
CA ASP A 60 28.16 -26.30 -0.77
C ASP A 60 27.74 -26.56 -2.24
N ALA A 61 28.18 -27.69 -2.80
CA ALA A 61 27.86 -28.05 -4.18
C ALA A 61 26.37 -28.30 -4.39
N ASP A 62 25.66 -28.81 -3.38
CA ASP A 62 24.23 -29.09 -3.45
C ASP A 62 23.44 -27.77 -3.43
N TYR A 63 23.90 -26.75 -2.67
CA TYR A 63 23.34 -25.40 -2.69
C TYR A 63 23.44 -24.78 -4.10
N ALA A 64 24.63 -24.80 -4.70
CA ALA A 64 24.84 -24.24 -6.04
C ALA A 64 23.97 -24.92 -7.10
N GLU A 65 23.82 -26.27 -7.06
CA GLU A 65 22.93 -26.99 -7.96
C GLU A 65 21.46 -26.60 -7.76
N LEU A 66 21.04 -26.39 -6.51
CA LEU A 66 19.67 -25.99 -6.19
C LEU A 66 19.39 -24.54 -6.65
N GLU A 67 20.36 -23.64 -6.46
CA GLU A 67 20.28 -22.25 -6.94
C GLU A 67 20.10 -22.21 -8.46
N ASP A 68 20.95 -22.93 -9.20
CA ASP A 68 20.85 -23.01 -10.66
C ASP A 68 19.48 -23.52 -11.12
N ARG A 69 18.96 -24.58 -10.48
CA ARG A 69 17.64 -25.15 -10.80
C ARG A 69 16.50 -24.18 -10.50
N ILE A 70 16.57 -23.44 -9.39
CA ILE A 70 15.58 -22.41 -9.06
C ILE A 70 15.64 -21.28 -10.10
N LEU A 71 16.85 -20.84 -10.46
CA LEU A 71 17.05 -19.81 -11.48
C LEU A 71 16.48 -20.23 -12.84
N GLU A 72 16.67 -21.48 -13.26
CA GLU A 72 16.07 -22.01 -14.50
C GLU A 72 14.53 -21.91 -14.48
N VAL A 73 13.91 -22.20 -13.33
CA VAL A 73 12.44 -22.06 -13.18
C VAL A 73 12.00 -20.60 -13.21
N LEU A 74 12.74 -19.70 -12.54
CA LEU A 74 12.44 -18.27 -12.52
C LEU A 74 12.64 -17.61 -13.89
N ASP A 75 13.64 -18.05 -14.65
CA ASP A 75 13.94 -17.57 -16.00
C ASP A 75 13.04 -18.20 -17.09
N SER A 76 12.23 -19.21 -16.73
CA SER A 76 11.37 -19.88 -17.68
C SER A 76 10.40 -18.91 -18.36
N THR A 77 10.29 -19.04 -19.67
CA THR A 77 9.29 -18.32 -20.48
C THR A 77 7.95 -19.05 -20.57
N ASP A 78 7.85 -20.28 -20.01
CA ASP A 78 6.65 -21.11 -19.97
C ASP A 78 5.71 -20.70 -18.82
N ARG A 79 5.39 -19.41 -18.79
CA ARG A 79 4.50 -18.79 -17.79
C ARG A 79 3.40 -18.02 -18.50
N ILE A 80 2.19 -18.05 -17.92
CA ILE A 80 1.07 -17.20 -18.39
C ILE A 80 1.36 -15.76 -18.00
N PRO A 81 1.50 -14.83 -18.96
CA PRO A 81 1.69 -13.43 -18.63
C PRO A 81 0.45 -12.85 -17.94
N MET A 82 0.57 -12.50 -16.66
CA MET A 82 -0.51 -11.80 -15.95
C MET A 82 -0.65 -10.38 -16.51
N VAL A 83 -1.88 -9.96 -16.79
CA VAL A 83 -2.16 -8.67 -17.42
C VAL A 83 -3.13 -7.84 -16.61
N GLY A 84 -2.88 -6.51 -16.57
CA GLY A 84 -3.80 -5.49 -16.08
C GLY A 84 -4.43 -4.72 -17.24
N LYS A 85 -5.74 -4.47 -17.18
CA LYS A 85 -6.45 -3.75 -18.25
C LYS A 85 -6.53 -2.26 -17.97
N HIS A 86 -6.06 -1.43 -18.93
CA HIS A 86 -6.28 0.02 -18.96
C HIS A 86 -6.76 0.43 -20.36
N GLY A 87 -7.98 0.91 -20.44
CA GLY A 87 -8.63 1.18 -21.72
C GLY A 87 -8.80 -0.07 -22.57
N GLU A 88 -8.27 -0.05 -23.78
CA GLU A 88 -8.30 -1.19 -24.72
C GLU A 88 -7.07 -2.08 -24.65
N TRP A 89 -6.06 -1.66 -23.86
CA TRP A 89 -4.79 -2.34 -23.76
C TRP A 89 -4.68 -3.19 -22.50
N TYR A 90 -3.90 -4.27 -22.62
CA TYR A 90 -3.54 -5.21 -21.56
C TYR A 90 -2.07 -5.11 -21.28
N TYR A 91 -1.70 -4.62 -20.11
CA TYR A 91 -0.34 -4.33 -19.68
C TYR A 91 0.23 -5.47 -18.86
N ASN A 92 1.51 -5.76 -19.08
CA ASN A 92 2.24 -6.79 -18.39
C ASN A 92 3.65 -6.30 -18.03
N PHE A 93 4.18 -6.76 -16.91
CA PHE A 93 5.59 -6.65 -16.60
C PHE A 93 6.22 -8.04 -16.71
N TRP A 94 7.26 -8.18 -17.51
CA TRP A 94 7.85 -9.45 -17.85
C TRP A 94 9.35 -9.45 -17.54
N LYS A 95 9.80 -10.49 -16.82
CA LYS A 95 11.22 -10.80 -16.59
C LYS A 95 11.54 -12.16 -17.19
N ASP A 96 12.73 -12.28 -17.75
CA ASP A 96 13.31 -13.54 -18.20
C ASP A 96 14.84 -13.40 -18.23
N ARG A 97 15.53 -14.44 -18.67
CA ARG A 97 17.00 -14.45 -18.73
C ARG A 97 17.61 -13.33 -19.57
N ALA A 98 16.92 -12.91 -20.63
CA ALA A 98 17.39 -11.83 -21.51
C ALA A 98 17.09 -10.44 -20.93
N ASN A 99 16.08 -10.35 -20.08
CA ASN A 99 15.58 -9.10 -19.48
C ASN A 99 15.44 -9.28 -17.96
N PRO A 100 16.54 -9.40 -17.20
CA PRO A 100 16.50 -9.70 -15.77
C PRO A 100 15.88 -8.57 -14.93
N ARG A 101 15.95 -7.31 -15.38
CA ARG A 101 15.28 -6.18 -14.74
C ARG A 101 13.85 -6.02 -15.22
N GLY A 102 13.55 -6.46 -16.44
CA GLY A 102 12.24 -6.63 -17.01
C GLY A 102 11.80 -5.61 -18.04
N LEU A 103 10.73 -5.98 -18.73
CA LEU A 103 10.06 -5.20 -19.76
C LEU A 103 8.66 -4.82 -19.29
N TRP A 104 8.33 -3.54 -19.30
CA TRP A 104 6.93 -3.10 -19.22
C TRP A 104 6.36 -3.00 -20.62
N ARG A 105 5.31 -3.76 -20.91
CA ARG A 105 4.79 -4.00 -22.24
C ARG A 105 3.27 -4.09 -22.25
N ARG A 106 2.66 -3.93 -23.42
CA ARG A 106 1.21 -4.04 -23.61
C ARG A 106 0.86 -4.87 -24.85
N THR A 107 -0.37 -5.36 -24.90
CA THR A 107 -0.93 -6.07 -26.06
C THR A 107 -2.45 -5.82 -26.15
N GLY A 108 -3.04 -6.07 -27.31
CA GLY A 108 -4.48 -6.06 -27.50
C GLY A 108 -5.13 -7.38 -27.06
N TRP A 109 -6.44 -7.34 -26.76
CA TRP A 109 -7.18 -8.50 -26.29
C TRP A 109 -7.14 -9.70 -27.24
N ASP A 110 -7.35 -9.48 -28.55
CA ASP A 110 -7.36 -10.57 -29.51
C ASP A 110 -6.00 -11.24 -29.66
N SER A 111 -4.94 -10.47 -29.61
CA SER A 111 -3.55 -10.96 -29.59
C SER A 111 -3.29 -11.78 -28.32
N TYR A 112 -3.71 -11.28 -27.14
CA TYR A 112 -3.54 -12.02 -25.89
C TYR A 112 -4.28 -13.35 -25.88
N ARG A 113 -5.53 -13.38 -26.36
CA ARG A 113 -6.35 -14.60 -26.44
C ARG A 113 -5.84 -15.63 -27.44
N ALA A 114 -5.05 -15.23 -28.42
CA ALA A 114 -4.48 -16.15 -29.39
C ALA A 114 -3.41 -17.08 -28.80
N GLY A 115 -3.00 -16.87 -27.53
CA GLY A 115 -2.03 -17.72 -26.82
C GLY A 115 -0.57 -17.43 -27.16
N ALA A 116 -0.30 -16.57 -28.15
CA ALA A 116 1.03 -16.11 -28.52
C ALA A 116 0.97 -14.58 -28.78
N PRO A 117 0.86 -13.77 -27.71
CA PRO A 117 0.61 -12.34 -27.85
C PRO A 117 1.79 -11.61 -28.48
N GLU A 118 1.47 -10.70 -29.41
CA GLU A 118 2.40 -9.70 -29.89
C GLU A 118 2.50 -8.56 -28.85
N TRP A 119 3.70 -8.41 -28.27
CA TRP A 119 3.95 -7.43 -27.23
C TRP A 119 4.53 -6.13 -27.81
N ASP A 120 3.89 -5.03 -27.47
CA ASP A 120 4.38 -3.67 -27.66
C ASP A 120 5.16 -3.24 -26.42
N VAL A 121 6.48 -3.17 -26.50
CA VAL A 121 7.37 -2.79 -25.38
C VAL A 121 7.32 -1.27 -25.20
N LEU A 122 6.95 -0.85 -24.00
CA LEU A 122 6.88 0.55 -23.60
C LEU A 122 8.15 1.01 -22.90
N LEU A 123 8.70 0.15 -22.02
CA LEU A 123 9.90 0.45 -21.26
C LEU A 123 10.73 -0.83 -21.08
N ASP A 124 12.02 -0.73 -21.39
CA ASP A 124 13.05 -1.70 -21.07
C ASP A 124 13.81 -1.19 -19.85
N VAL A 125 13.67 -1.90 -18.71
CA VAL A 125 14.28 -1.48 -17.43
C VAL A 125 15.77 -1.77 -17.42
N ASP A 126 16.24 -2.79 -18.16
CA ASP A 126 17.68 -3.07 -18.32
C ASP A 126 18.39 -1.95 -19.10
N ALA A 127 17.76 -1.49 -20.17
CA ALA A 127 18.27 -0.36 -20.94
C ALA A 127 18.25 0.96 -20.13
N LEU A 128 17.19 1.20 -19.36
CA LEU A 128 17.08 2.37 -18.46
C LEU A 128 18.19 2.34 -17.41
N ALA A 129 18.38 1.19 -16.74
CA ALA A 129 19.39 1.02 -15.71
C ALA A 129 20.81 1.27 -16.26
N ALA A 130 21.09 0.76 -17.45
CA ALA A 130 22.37 0.96 -18.13
C ALA A 130 22.60 2.44 -18.51
N ALA A 131 21.56 3.12 -18.99
CA ALA A 131 21.64 4.53 -19.39
C ALA A 131 21.86 5.48 -18.20
N GLU A 132 21.22 5.19 -17.07
CA GLU A 132 21.28 6.05 -15.86
C GLU A 132 22.36 5.60 -14.86
N GLY A 133 23.00 4.44 -15.07
CA GLY A 133 24.00 3.87 -14.16
C GLY A 133 23.42 3.53 -12.78
N GLN A 134 22.12 3.17 -12.73
CA GLN A 134 21.37 2.93 -11.51
C GLN A 134 20.68 1.55 -11.57
N ASP A 135 20.72 0.83 -10.46
CA ASP A 135 20.08 -0.49 -10.33
C ASP A 135 18.56 -0.36 -10.08
N TRP A 136 17.83 -0.03 -11.15
CA TRP A 136 16.40 0.17 -11.06
C TRP A 136 15.60 -1.13 -10.92
N VAL A 137 14.69 -1.16 -9.93
CA VAL A 137 13.63 -2.17 -9.80
C VAL A 137 12.28 -1.50 -10.02
N PHE A 138 11.51 -2.00 -10.99
CA PHE A 138 10.18 -1.48 -11.31
C PHE A 138 9.15 -2.00 -10.33
N HIS A 139 8.41 -1.09 -9.68
CA HIS A 139 7.37 -1.39 -8.70
C HIS A 139 5.94 -1.23 -9.23
N GLY A 140 5.78 -0.73 -10.45
CA GLY A 140 4.47 -0.64 -11.08
C GLY A 140 4.18 0.71 -11.73
N ALA A 141 2.99 0.78 -12.33
CA ALA A 141 2.48 1.95 -13.03
C ALA A 141 1.09 2.31 -12.49
N ASN A 142 0.91 3.57 -12.10
CA ASN A 142 -0.38 4.14 -11.71
C ASN A 142 -0.85 5.07 -12.84
N PHE A 143 -1.86 4.63 -13.58
CA PHE A 143 -2.39 5.41 -14.69
C PHE A 143 -3.25 6.58 -14.23
N LEU A 144 -3.01 7.76 -14.82
CA LEU A 144 -3.98 8.85 -14.76
C LEU A 144 -5.27 8.40 -15.44
N ARG A 145 -6.39 8.53 -14.75
CA ARG A 145 -7.68 8.26 -15.35
C ARG A 145 -7.99 9.34 -16.39
N PRO A 146 -8.22 8.95 -17.66
CA PRO A 146 -8.54 9.92 -18.72
C PRO A 146 -9.97 10.43 -18.61
N ALA A 147 -10.26 11.52 -19.30
CA ALA A 147 -11.62 11.94 -19.56
C ALA A 147 -12.40 10.86 -20.34
N PRO A 148 -13.74 10.81 -20.25
CA PRO A 148 -14.55 9.84 -20.98
C PRO A 148 -14.26 9.87 -22.49
N GLY A 149 -13.88 8.73 -23.05
CA GLY A 149 -13.54 8.58 -24.47
C GLY A 149 -12.08 8.83 -24.83
N GLU A 150 -11.27 9.33 -23.91
CA GLU A 150 -9.84 9.53 -24.12
C GLU A 150 -9.04 8.25 -23.74
N PRO A 151 -7.89 8.01 -24.37
CA PRO A 151 -7.03 6.89 -24.04
C PRO A 151 -6.28 7.11 -22.70
N HIS A 152 -5.90 6.01 -22.04
CA HIS A 152 -4.96 6.06 -20.91
C HIS A 152 -3.56 6.38 -21.45
N ARG A 153 -3.12 7.61 -21.30
CA ARG A 153 -1.86 8.12 -21.87
C ARG A 153 -0.77 8.31 -20.83
N LEU A 154 -1.09 8.89 -19.69
CA LEU A 154 -0.10 9.20 -18.67
C LEU A 154 -0.14 8.17 -17.55
N ALA A 155 1.02 7.75 -17.10
CA ALA A 155 1.21 6.87 -15.97
C ALA A 155 2.32 7.39 -15.06
N LEU A 156 2.14 7.28 -13.76
CA LEU A 156 3.18 7.51 -12.77
C LEU A 156 3.87 6.18 -12.50
N LEU A 157 5.12 6.04 -12.92
CA LEU A 157 5.91 4.82 -12.73
C LEU A 157 6.72 4.90 -11.46
N ALA A 158 6.68 3.83 -10.66
CA ALA A 158 7.44 3.72 -9.42
C ALA A 158 8.68 2.84 -9.64
N PHE A 159 9.85 3.36 -9.22
CA PHE A 159 11.13 2.63 -9.27
C PHE A 159 11.83 2.74 -7.91
N SER A 160 12.40 1.65 -7.43
CA SER A 160 13.33 1.72 -6.32
C SER A 160 14.77 1.54 -6.80
N PRO A 161 15.74 2.29 -6.27
CA PRO A 161 17.12 1.89 -6.38
C PRO A 161 17.35 0.63 -5.54
N ASP A 162 18.01 -0.37 -6.10
CA ASP A 162 18.43 -1.59 -5.40
C ASP A 162 17.28 -2.48 -4.81
N GLY A 163 16.00 -2.22 -5.16
CA GLY A 163 14.86 -3.03 -4.73
C GLY A 163 14.35 -2.75 -3.31
N GLY A 164 14.79 -1.66 -2.67
CA GLY A 164 14.30 -1.23 -1.36
C GLY A 164 12.87 -0.66 -1.38
N ASP A 165 12.38 -0.24 -0.22
CA ASP A 165 11.03 0.31 -0.02
C ASP A 165 10.90 1.82 -0.30
N ALA A 166 12.01 2.47 -0.66
CA ALA A 166 12.03 3.87 -1.11
C ALA A 166 11.89 3.94 -2.63
N ASN A 167 10.90 4.69 -3.10
CA ASN A 167 10.56 4.79 -4.51
C ASN A 167 10.80 6.18 -5.06
N ARG A 168 11.30 6.25 -6.31
CA ARG A 168 11.24 7.40 -7.18
C ARG A 168 10.01 7.25 -8.07
N TYR A 169 9.20 8.29 -8.19
CA TYR A 169 8.02 8.30 -9.05
C TYR A 169 8.26 9.22 -10.23
N ARG A 170 8.07 8.71 -11.45
CA ARG A 170 8.30 9.45 -12.70
C ARG A 170 7.09 9.36 -13.62
N GLU A 171 6.67 10.50 -14.15
CA GLU A 171 5.61 10.54 -15.15
C GLU A 171 6.08 9.99 -16.49
N PHE A 172 5.28 9.13 -17.09
CA PHE A 172 5.57 8.46 -18.35
C PHE A 172 4.40 8.60 -19.30
N ASP A 173 4.69 9.00 -20.53
CA ASP A 173 3.72 9.06 -21.64
C ASP A 173 3.81 7.76 -22.44
N VAL A 174 2.77 6.93 -22.40
CA VAL A 174 2.74 5.62 -23.06
C VAL A 174 2.64 5.72 -24.58
N GLU A 175 2.12 6.85 -25.10
CA GLU A 175 2.06 7.11 -26.55
C GLU A 175 3.42 7.57 -27.07
N ALA A 176 4.09 8.46 -26.35
CA ALA A 176 5.45 8.90 -26.66
C ALA A 176 6.52 7.84 -26.30
N ARG A 177 6.17 6.86 -25.45
CA ARG A 177 7.09 5.82 -24.89
C ARG A 177 8.30 6.41 -24.20
N GLY A 178 8.04 7.41 -23.36
CA GLY A 178 9.11 8.13 -22.70
C GLY A 178 8.66 8.85 -21.45
N PHE A 179 9.64 9.16 -20.59
CA PHE A 179 9.37 10.01 -19.42
C PHE A 179 9.06 11.43 -19.87
N VAL A 180 8.10 12.06 -19.20
CA VAL A 180 7.81 13.47 -19.38
C VAL A 180 8.89 14.28 -18.68
N ASP A 181 9.58 15.16 -19.43
CA ASP A 181 10.66 15.97 -18.86
C ASP A 181 10.11 16.93 -17.80
N PRO A 182 10.72 17.03 -16.60
CA PRO A 182 10.36 18.04 -15.62
C PRO A 182 10.42 19.48 -16.16
N ALA A 183 11.30 19.77 -17.12
CA ALA A 183 11.35 21.07 -17.80
C ALA A 183 10.10 21.35 -18.63
N ASP A 184 9.41 20.31 -19.10
CA ASP A 184 8.12 20.39 -19.80
C ASP A 184 6.94 20.19 -18.81
N GLY A 185 7.22 20.21 -17.51
CA GLY A 185 6.27 20.10 -16.43
C GLY A 185 5.98 18.67 -15.96
N GLY A 186 6.72 17.64 -16.39
CA GLY A 186 6.55 16.27 -15.94
C GLY A 186 6.80 16.09 -14.44
N PHE A 187 6.06 15.18 -13.79
CA PHE A 187 6.35 14.82 -12.41
C PHE A 187 7.56 13.87 -12.35
N ASP A 188 8.52 14.24 -11.50
CA ASP A 188 9.68 13.43 -11.15
C ASP A 188 10.00 13.64 -9.67
N LEU A 189 9.49 12.74 -8.83
CA LEU A 189 9.63 12.83 -7.38
C LEU A 189 10.94 12.14 -6.95
N PRO A 190 11.75 12.78 -6.10
CA PRO A 190 12.94 12.16 -5.55
C PRO A 190 12.63 10.87 -4.80
N THR A 191 13.63 9.99 -4.70
CA THR A 191 13.51 8.74 -3.96
C THR A 191 13.16 8.98 -2.50
N GLY A 192 12.10 8.34 -2.03
CA GLY A 192 11.62 8.41 -0.64
C GLY A 192 10.66 7.26 -0.33
N LYS A 193 10.56 6.91 0.96
CA LYS A 193 9.58 5.93 1.43
C LYS A 193 8.19 6.56 1.47
N GLY A 194 7.22 5.89 0.87
CA GLY A 194 5.83 6.35 0.85
C GLY A 194 5.10 6.03 -0.44
N ASN A 195 4.08 6.84 -0.76
CA ASN A 195 3.26 6.65 -1.95
C ASN A 195 3.01 7.96 -2.70
N ALA A 196 2.71 7.83 -4.00
CA ALA A 196 2.19 8.92 -4.83
C ALA A 196 1.04 8.39 -5.69
N SER A 197 0.00 9.19 -5.87
CA SER A 197 -1.16 8.89 -6.69
C SER A 197 -1.71 10.15 -7.38
N TRP A 198 -2.39 9.95 -8.51
CA TRP A 198 -3.05 11.05 -9.21
C TRP A 198 -4.28 11.53 -8.42
N LEU A 199 -4.40 12.84 -8.25
CA LEU A 199 -5.67 13.49 -7.94
C LEU A 199 -6.37 13.90 -9.24
N ASP A 200 -5.60 14.53 -10.15
CA ASP A 200 -5.98 14.92 -11.51
C ASP A 200 -4.73 15.05 -12.40
N GLY A 201 -4.86 15.55 -13.63
CA GLY A 201 -3.75 15.68 -14.57
C GLY A 201 -2.65 16.67 -14.15
N ASP A 202 -2.95 17.57 -13.23
CA ASP A 202 -2.03 18.61 -12.77
C ASP A 202 -1.66 18.50 -11.29
N THR A 203 -2.16 17.45 -10.61
CA THR A 203 -2.00 17.33 -9.16
C THR A 203 -1.78 15.88 -8.73
N LEU A 204 -0.79 15.68 -7.88
CA LEU A 204 -0.57 14.42 -7.16
C LEU A 204 -0.93 14.56 -5.68
N LEU A 205 -1.37 13.46 -5.09
CA LEU A 205 -1.36 13.21 -3.66
C LEU A 205 -0.11 12.41 -3.32
N VAL A 206 0.70 12.93 -2.41
CA VAL A 206 2.01 12.34 -2.11
C VAL A 206 2.19 12.26 -0.60
N ALA A 207 2.62 11.09 -0.13
CA ALA A 207 3.20 10.93 1.19
C ALA A 207 4.59 10.34 1.00
N THR A 208 5.65 11.06 1.38
CA THR A 208 7.03 10.63 1.11
C THR A 208 8.00 11.17 2.15
N THR A 209 9.13 10.50 2.30
CA THR A 209 10.25 10.97 3.12
C THR A 209 11.30 11.76 2.32
N ALA A 210 11.06 12.00 1.04
CA ALA A 210 11.95 12.78 0.18
C ALA A 210 11.98 14.27 0.60
N GLU A 211 13.07 14.97 0.24
CA GLU A 211 13.25 16.41 0.50
C GLU A 211 13.02 16.84 1.95
N ASP A 212 13.45 16.03 2.92
CA ASP A 212 13.34 16.30 4.36
C ASP A 212 11.90 16.54 4.86
N LEU A 213 10.90 16.00 4.17
CA LEU A 213 9.54 15.97 4.70
C LEU A 213 9.49 15.18 6.03
N PRO A 214 8.54 15.51 6.92
CA PRO A 214 8.45 14.87 8.22
C PRO A 214 8.35 13.34 8.14
N ARG A 215 9.05 12.67 9.05
CA ARG A 215 9.10 11.20 9.16
C ARG A 215 8.53 10.75 10.50
N THR A 216 8.07 9.52 10.52
CA THR A 216 7.75 8.80 11.76
C THR A 216 9.00 8.16 12.37
N THR A 217 8.91 7.67 13.61
CA THR A 217 9.98 6.89 14.25
C THR A 217 10.31 5.60 13.49
N SER A 218 9.35 5.09 12.68
CA SER A 218 9.54 3.94 11.78
C SER A 218 10.24 4.34 10.47
N SER A 219 10.67 5.59 10.30
CA SER A 219 11.34 6.13 9.10
C SER A 219 10.47 6.18 7.84
N TYR A 220 9.15 6.20 7.97
CA TYR A 220 8.20 6.38 6.88
C TYR A 220 7.61 7.79 6.85
N ALA A 221 6.86 8.10 5.78
CA ALA A 221 6.20 9.39 5.62
C ALA A 221 5.20 9.65 6.77
N ARG A 222 5.29 10.84 7.39
CA ARG A 222 4.39 11.29 8.43
C ARG A 222 3.28 12.21 7.90
N THR A 223 3.52 12.81 6.73
CA THR A 223 2.69 13.87 6.18
C THR A 223 2.23 13.51 4.77
N GLY A 224 0.94 13.69 4.49
CA GLY A 224 0.37 13.70 3.16
C GLY A 224 0.30 15.12 2.60
N VAL A 225 0.72 15.30 1.35
CA VAL A 225 0.72 16.59 0.65
C VAL A 225 -0.02 16.52 -0.67
N LYS A 226 -0.53 17.66 -1.11
CA LYS A 226 -1.09 17.90 -2.42
C LYS A 226 -0.07 18.69 -3.23
N LEU A 227 0.53 18.03 -4.21
CA LEU A 227 1.60 18.59 -5.05
C LEU A 227 1.06 18.97 -6.41
N ARG A 228 1.14 20.24 -6.77
CA ARG A 228 0.77 20.70 -8.11
C ARG A 228 1.95 20.61 -9.07
N ARG A 229 1.64 20.44 -10.34
CA ARG A 229 2.63 20.41 -11.41
C ARG A 229 3.52 21.66 -11.37
N GLY A 230 4.84 21.44 -11.38
CA GLY A 230 5.84 22.53 -11.29
C GLY A 230 6.15 23.04 -9.88
N GLU A 231 5.49 22.53 -8.84
CA GLU A 231 5.85 22.81 -7.44
C GLU A 231 6.92 21.83 -6.94
N SER A 232 7.72 22.23 -5.95
CA SER A 232 8.56 21.33 -5.18
C SER A 232 7.77 20.70 -4.03
N LEU A 233 8.19 19.53 -3.54
CA LEU A 233 7.57 18.85 -2.40
C LEU A 233 7.52 19.74 -1.15
N THR A 234 8.54 20.58 -0.92
CA THR A 234 8.61 21.49 0.23
C THR A 234 7.62 22.66 0.14
N GLN A 235 7.11 22.96 -1.06
CA GLN A 235 6.10 24.00 -1.30
C GLN A 235 4.68 23.43 -1.35
N ALA A 236 4.56 22.10 -1.47
CA ALA A 236 3.28 21.43 -1.58
C ALA A 236 2.38 21.65 -0.36
N GLU A 237 1.08 21.74 -0.60
CA GLU A 237 0.07 21.93 0.42
C GLU A 237 -0.04 20.70 1.32
N ARG A 238 0.22 20.85 2.63
CA ARG A 238 -0.01 19.77 3.61
C ARG A 238 -1.50 19.58 3.81
N ILE A 239 -1.96 18.35 3.66
CA ILE A 239 -3.37 17.99 3.75
C ILE A 239 -3.67 16.97 4.85
N PHE A 240 -2.66 16.22 5.30
CA PHE A 240 -2.83 15.18 6.31
C PHE A 240 -1.54 14.98 7.11
N ASP A 241 -1.65 14.82 8.42
CA ASP A 241 -0.54 14.53 9.34
C ASP A 241 -0.96 13.45 10.34
N ILE A 242 0.00 12.60 10.73
CA ILE A 242 -0.18 11.57 11.75
C ILE A 242 0.80 11.78 12.92
N PRO A 243 0.57 11.15 14.09
CA PRO A 243 1.55 11.11 15.19
C PRO A 243 2.90 10.53 14.74
N GLU A 244 3.98 11.01 15.36
CA GLU A 244 5.34 10.61 15.00
C GLU A 244 5.65 9.13 15.35
N ASP A 245 5.00 8.62 16.40
CA ASP A 245 5.11 7.25 16.89
C ASP A 245 4.22 6.25 16.12
N HIS A 246 3.40 6.71 15.17
CA HIS A 246 2.68 5.85 14.25
C HIS A 246 3.60 5.37 13.12
N MET A 247 3.16 4.35 12.37
CA MET A 247 3.99 3.72 11.36
C MET A 247 4.15 4.57 10.11
N MET A 248 3.04 4.94 9.42
CA MET A 248 3.10 5.75 8.19
C MET A 248 1.77 6.39 7.80
N ALA A 249 1.85 7.52 7.11
CA ALA A 249 0.73 8.17 6.43
C ALA A 249 0.63 7.70 4.98
N ILE A 250 -0.61 7.53 4.49
CA ILE A 250 -0.91 7.32 3.06
C ILE A 250 -2.01 8.30 2.66
N VAL A 251 -1.91 8.88 1.48
CA VAL A 251 -2.99 9.66 0.84
C VAL A 251 -3.23 9.13 -0.57
N ALA A 252 -4.50 8.96 -0.94
CA ALA A 252 -4.85 8.39 -2.24
C ALA A 252 -6.20 8.93 -2.72
N HIS A 253 -6.43 8.88 -4.04
CA HIS A 253 -7.68 9.29 -4.66
C HIS A 253 -8.28 8.16 -5.50
N ASP A 254 -9.54 7.83 -5.23
CA ASP A 254 -10.37 7.01 -6.11
C ASP A 254 -11.01 7.91 -7.15
N SER A 255 -10.55 7.79 -8.38
CA SER A 255 -11.05 8.57 -9.53
C SER A 255 -12.20 7.86 -10.27
N THR A 256 -12.88 6.89 -9.64
CA THR A 256 -14.03 6.20 -10.24
C THR A 256 -15.17 7.19 -10.53
N PRO A 257 -15.63 7.36 -11.79
CA PRO A 257 -16.63 8.35 -12.16
C PRO A 257 -17.93 8.19 -11.38
N GLY A 258 -18.34 9.29 -10.72
CA GLY A 258 -19.53 9.35 -9.86
C GLY A 258 -19.31 8.84 -8.43
N PHE A 259 -18.08 8.42 -8.13
CA PHE A 259 -17.68 7.91 -6.81
C PHE A 259 -16.31 8.44 -6.39
N GLU A 260 -15.91 9.58 -6.95
CA GLU A 260 -14.62 10.18 -6.67
C GLU A 260 -14.47 10.48 -5.18
N ARG A 261 -13.42 9.96 -4.56
CA ARG A 261 -13.15 10.10 -3.13
C ARG A 261 -11.66 10.20 -2.86
N THR A 262 -11.31 11.10 -1.97
CA THR A 262 -9.93 11.19 -1.47
C THR A 262 -9.87 10.56 -0.08
N PHE A 263 -8.91 9.67 0.12
CA PHE A 263 -8.69 8.95 1.36
C PHE A 263 -7.35 9.34 1.98
N ALA A 264 -7.32 9.34 3.30
CA ALA A 264 -6.10 9.36 4.09
C ALA A 264 -6.11 8.17 5.04
N VAL A 265 -4.95 7.54 5.19
CA VAL A 265 -4.77 6.41 6.11
C VAL A 265 -3.65 6.74 7.08
N ASP A 266 -3.97 6.65 8.34
CA ASP A 266 -3.05 6.67 9.46
C ASP A 266 -2.76 5.22 9.88
N TRP A 267 -1.62 4.68 9.44
CA TRP A 267 -1.15 3.37 9.88
C TRP A 267 -0.51 3.51 11.26
N ILE A 268 -1.22 3.01 12.27
CA ILE A 268 -0.77 3.04 13.66
C ILE A 268 0.35 2.01 13.86
N SER A 269 0.13 0.79 13.33
CA SER A 269 1.06 -0.33 13.40
C SER A 269 0.90 -1.21 12.14
N PHE A 270 1.60 -2.35 12.04
CA PHE A 270 1.43 -3.30 10.93
C PHE A 270 0.00 -3.81 10.74
N PHE A 271 -0.78 -3.88 11.84
CA PHE A 271 -2.10 -4.50 11.82
C PHE A 271 -3.23 -3.51 12.10
N GLU A 272 -2.91 -2.28 12.48
CA GLU A 272 -3.90 -1.29 12.93
C GLU A 272 -3.77 0.00 12.11
N LYS A 273 -4.90 0.48 11.61
CA LYS A 273 -4.97 1.71 10.82
C LYS A 273 -6.31 2.39 10.96
N ASN A 274 -6.29 3.72 10.92
CA ASN A 274 -7.46 4.56 10.77
C ASN A 274 -7.57 5.02 9.32
N THR A 275 -8.73 4.89 8.72
CA THR A 275 -8.99 5.40 7.37
C THR A 275 -9.96 6.56 7.45
N SER A 276 -9.63 7.66 6.80
CA SER A 276 -10.48 8.85 6.69
C SER A 276 -10.79 9.15 5.23
N VAL A 277 -11.95 9.72 4.98
CA VAL A 277 -12.36 10.24 3.67
C VAL A 277 -12.52 11.75 3.74
N LEU A 278 -12.10 12.46 2.71
CA LEU A 278 -12.25 13.92 2.62
C LEU A 278 -13.68 14.26 2.25
N ARG A 279 -14.35 15.08 3.08
CA ARG A 279 -15.73 15.58 2.88
C ARG A 279 -15.78 17.07 3.18
N ASP A 280 -16.22 17.86 2.24
CA ASP A 280 -16.39 19.31 2.40
C ASP A 280 -15.14 20.03 2.96
N GLY A 281 -13.95 19.52 2.62
CA GLY A 281 -12.67 20.05 3.07
C GLY A 281 -12.17 19.50 4.41
N GLU A 282 -12.93 18.61 5.07
CA GLU A 282 -12.58 18.03 6.37
C GLU A 282 -12.35 16.51 6.25
N TRP A 283 -11.41 15.98 7.03
CA TRP A 283 -11.19 14.55 7.14
C TRP A 283 -12.19 13.90 8.10
N VAL A 284 -13.03 13.02 7.56
CA VAL A 284 -14.01 12.25 8.32
C VAL A 284 -13.48 10.83 8.47
N GLN A 285 -13.13 10.45 9.70
CA GLN A 285 -12.70 9.07 9.98
C GLN A 285 -13.87 8.10 9.81
N ILE A 286 -13.63 6.98 9.12
CA ILE A 286 -14.57 5.88 9.02
C ILE A 286 -14.53 5.12 10.35
N ASP A 287 -15.66 5.12 11.06
CA ASP A 287 -15.78 4.59 12.42
C ASP A 287 -15.82 3.06 12.44
N VAL A 288 -14.62 2.45 12.47
CA VAL A 288 -14.40 1.00 12.60
C VAL A 288 -13.24 0.74 13.57
N PRO A 289 -13.15 -0.45 14.19
CA PRO A 289 -11.93 -0.85 14.90
C PRO A 289 -10.71 -0.79 14.01
N ALA A 290 -9.57 -0.37 14.56
CA ALA A 290 -8.35 -0.14 13.78
C ALA A 290 -7.80 -1.41 13.07
N ASP A 291 -8.16 -2.60 13.57
CA ASP A 291 -7.81 -3.91 13.00
C ASP A 291 -8.80 -4.42 11.93
N VAL A 292 -9.78 -3.61 11.53
CA VAL A 292 -10.67 -3.93 10.40
C VAL A 292 -10.08 -3.40 9.10
N ASN A 293 -9.77 -4.30 8.18
CA ASN A 293 -9.34 -3.90 6.84
C ASN A 293 -10.52 -3.37 6.03
N LEU A 294 -10.38 -2.15 5.52
CA LEU A 294 -11.37 -1.48 4.69
C LEU A 294 -10.98 -1.51 3.21
N SER A 295 -11.97 -1.64 2.34
CA SER A 295 -11.86 -1.26 0.94
C SER A 295 -13.15 -0.64 0.44
N SER A 296 -13.07 0.28 -0.52
CA SER A 296 -14.23 0.90 -1.13
C SER A 296 -14.31 0.55 -2.60
N HIS A 297 -15.52 0.42 -3.11
CA HIS A 297 -15.79 0.32 -4.53
C HIS A 297 -17.17 0.88 -4.84
N ARG A 298 -17.23 2.00 -5.54
CA ARG A 298 -18.48 2.70 -5.88
C ARG A 298 -19.35 2.95 -4.64
N ASP A 299 -20.56 2.36 -4.60
CA ASP A 299 -21.51 2.50 -3.47
C ASP A 299 -21.14 1.70 -2.23
N TRP A 300 -20.14 0.81 -2.34
CA TRP A 300 -19.88 -0.19 -1.32
C TRP A 300 -18.62 0.11 -0.50
N LEU A 301 -18.74 -0.11 0.79
CA LEU A 301 -17.62 -0.23 1.73
C LEU A 301 -17.57 -1.67 2.20
N LEU A 302 -16.38 -2.30 2.07
CA LEU A 302 -16.12 -3.67 2.50
C LEU A 302 -15.27 -3.67 3.76
N PHE A 303 -15.56 -4.62 4.65
CA PHE A 303 -14.90 -4.77 5.95
C PHE A 303 -14.40 -6.20 6.11
N ARG A 304 -13.12 -6.35 6.45
CA ARG A 304 -12.54 -7.63 6.84
C ARG A 304 -11.90 -7.50 8.22
N PRO A 305 -12.59 -7.91 9.29
CA PRO A 305 -12.06 -7.86 10.65
C PRO A 305 -10.93 -8.90 10.81
N GLN A 306 -9.87 -8.53 11.53
CA GLN A 306 -8.78 -9.44 11.88
C GLN A 306 -9.02 -10.15 13.23
N ARG A 307 -9.96 -9.65 14.03
CA ARG A 307 -10.48 -10.25 15.25
C ARG A 307 -12.01 -10.31 15.18
N ASP A 308 -12.62 -11.05 16.07
CA ASP A 308 -14.08 -11.06 16.19
C ASP A 308 -14.61 -9.65 16.42
N TRP A 309 -15.52 -9.22 15.57
CA TRP A 309 -16.08 -7.87 15.61
C TRP A 309 -17.58 -7.90 15.89
N THR A 310 -18.00 -7.25 17.02
CA THR A 310 -19.41 -7.13 17.38
C THR A 310 -19.94 -5.77 16.98
N VAL A 311 -20.95 -5.76 16.12
CA VAL A 311 -21.66 -4.56 15.66
C VAL A 311 -23.18 -4.83 15.67
N ASN A 312 -23.98 -3.89 16.17
CA ASN A 312 -25.44 -4.03 16.34
C ASN A 312 -25.86 -5.33 17.05
N GLY A 313 -25.06 -5.79 18.04
CA GLY A 313 -25.34 -7.02 18.80
C GLY A 313 -25.08 -8.33 18.07
N THR A 314 -24.55 -8.27 16.81
CA THR A 314 -24.11 -9.43 16.05
C THR A 314 -22.58 -9.49 16.04
N THR A 315 -22.03 -10.65 16.40
CA THR A 315 -20.58 -10.89 16.34
C THR A 315 -20.23 -11.57 15.02
N HIS A 316 -19.33 -10.95 14.27
CA HIS A 316 -18.78 -11.47 13.03
C HIS A 316 -17.39 -12.03 13.30
N PRO A 317 -17.11 -13.31 12.95
CA PRO A 317 -15.80 -13.92 13.19
C PRO A 317 -14.68 -13.21 12.44
N ALA A 318 -13.46 -13.28 12.99
CA ALA A 318 -12.23 -12.87 12.32
C ALA A 318 -12.14 -13.51 10.92
N GLY A 319 -11.75 -12.73 9.90
CA GLY A 319 -11.64 -13.20 8.53
C GLY A 319 -12.95 -13.21 7.73
N SER A 320 -14.09 -12.85 8.33
CA SER A 320 -15.34 -12.60 7.59
C SER A 320 -15.18 -11.46 6.59
N LEU A 321 -15.99 -11.45 5.53
CA LEU A 321 -16.13 -10.30 4.64
C LEU A 321 -17.54 -9.75 4.75
N LEU A 322 -17.62 -8.47 5.09
CA LEU A 322 -18.88 -7.75 5.30
C LEU A 322 -18.97 -6.57 4.35
N ALA A 323 -20.16 -6.10 4.05
CA ALA A 323 -20.38 -4.93 3.21
C ALA A 323 -21.46 -4.02 3.78
N ALA A 324 -21.33 -2.71 3.53
CA ALA A 324 -22.38 -1.71 3.74
C ALA A 324 -22.41 -0.71 2.59
N GLY A 325 -23.51 -0.01 2.44
CA GLY A 325 -23.56 1.20 1.61
C GLY A 325 -22.58 2.24 2.16
N PHE A 326 -21.75 2.81 1.30
CA PHE A 326 -20.69 3.73 1.73
C PHE A 326 -21.27 4.95 2.46
N GLU A 327 -22.24 5.61 1.86
CA GLU A 327 -22.86 6.81 2.42
C GLU A 327 -23.74 6.48 3.66
N ASP A 328 -24.43 5.34 3.64
CA ASP A 328 -25.24 4.89 4.76
C ASP A 328 -24.37 4.62 6.00
N TYR A 329 -23.18 4.00 5.78
CA TYR A 329 -22.26 3.73 6.87
C TYR A 329 -21.68 5.02 7.47
N LEU A 330 -21.29 5.98 6.63
CA LEU A 330 -20.84 7.29 7.10
C LEU A 330 -21.92 8.08 7.83
N ALA A 331 -23.18 7.90 7.46
CA ALA A 331 -24.34 8.50 8.15
C ALA A 331 -24.69 7.81 9.49
N GLY A 332 -23.91 6.78 9.89
CA GLY A 332 -24.12 6.06 11.15
C GLY A 332 -24.90 4.74 11.00
N GLY A 333 -25.27 4.34 9.79
CA GLY A 333 -25.84 3.01 9.51
C GLY A 333 -24.86 1.91 9.89
N ARG A 334 -25.36 0.82 10.48
CA ARG A 334 -24.55 -0.32 10.93
C ARG A 334 -25.16 -1.66 10.52
N ASP A 335 -26.03 -1.64 9.51
CA ASP A 335 -26.58 -2.86 8.93
C ASP A 335 -25.55 -3.44 7.94
N LEU A 336 -24.82 -4.47 8.37
CA LEU A 336 -23.78 -5.09 7.58
C LEU A 336 -24.28 -6.33 6.84
N ALA A 337 -24.13 -6.35 5.54
CA ALA A 337 -24.36 -7.52 4.71
C ALA A 337 -23.18 -8.50 4.85
N VAL A 338 -23.46 -9.74 5.26
CA VAL A 338 -22.43 -10.79 5.35
C VAL A 338 -22.23 -11.39 3.97
N LEU A 339 -21.03 -11.23 3.41
CA LEU A 339 -20.66 -11.76 2.10
C LEU A 339 -19.93 -13.10 2.20
N PHE A 340 -19.15 -13.28 3.27
CA PHE A 340 -18.43 -14.50 3.57
C PHE A 340 -18.23 -14.64 5.08
N THR A 341 -18.33 -15.89 5.55
CA THR A 341 -17.97 -16.28 6.91
C THR A 341 -17.01 -17.45 6.84
N PRO A 342 -15.82 -17.39 7.47
CA PRO A 342 -14.88 -18.50 7.46
C PRO A 342 -15.42 -19.69 8.26
N ASP A 343 -14.99 -20.88 7.86
CA ASP A 343 -15.20 -22.13 8.60
C ASP A 343 -13.86 -22.88 8.76
N PRO A 344 -13.78 -24.02 9.47
CA PRO A 344 -12.52 -24.76 9.66
C PRO A 344 -11.84 -25.23 8.37
N HIS A 345 -12.56 -25.27 7.25
CA HIS A 345 -12.09 -25.76 5.96
C HIS A 345 -12.00 -24.66 4.90
N THR A 346 -12.60 -23.48 5.14
CA THR A 346 -12.72 -22.45 4.12
C THR A 346 -12.26 -21.09 4.64
N SER A 347 -11.32 -20.47 3.93
CA SER A 347 -10.82 -19.13 4.21
C SER A 347 -10.89 -18.22 3.00
N LEU A 348 -11.08 -16.93 3.22
CA LEU A 348 -10.99 -15.89 2.21
C LEU A 348 -9.53 -15.51 1.98
N GLN A 349 -9.01 -15.77 0.78
CA GLN A 349 -7.66 -15.38 0.39
C GLN A 349 -7.59 -13.92 -0.07
N SER A 350 -8.47 -13.58 -1.02
CA SER A 350 -8.53 -12.24 -1.60
C SER A 350 -9.92 -11.98 -2.20
N TRP A 351 -10.15 -10.71 -2.52
CA TRP A 351 -11.31 -10.30 -3.34
C TRP A 351 -10.88 -9.27 -4.37
N SER A 352 -11.64 -9.21 -5.45
CA SER A 352 -11.46 -8.20 -6.49
C SER A 352 -12.81 -7.81 -7.12
N TRP A 353 -12.89 -6.59 -7.63
CA TRP A 353 -14.07 -6.14 -8.32
C TRP A 353 -13.89 -6.21 -9.83
N THR A 354 -14.88 -6.73 -10.51
CA THR A 354 -15.15 -6.38 -11.90
C THR A 354 -15.97 -5.08 -11.92
N ARG A 355 -16.41 -4.66 -13.11
CA ARG A 355 -17.30 -3.49 -13.17
C ARG A 355 -18.58 -3.67 -12.33
N ASP A 356 -19.14 -4.87 -12.28
CA ASP A 356 -20.49 -5.11 -11.74
C ASP A 356 -20.55 -6.23 -10.68
N PHE A 357 -19.49 -7.01 -10.50
CA PHE A 357 -19.47 -8.17 -9.61
C PHE A 357 -18.26 -8.14 -8.68
N LEU A 358 -18.45 -8.65 -7.48
CA LEU A 358 -17.37 -8.96 -6.54
C LEU A 358 -16.93 -10.40 -6.73
N LEU A 359 -15.65 -10.61 -6.94
CA LEU A 359 -15.03 -11.94 -7.01
C LEU A 359 -14.37 -12.24 -5.67
N LEU A 360 -14.69 -13.36 -5.05
CA LEU A 360 -13.99 -13.87 -3.86
C LEU A 360 -13.12 -15.06 -4.29
N ASN A 361 -11.85 -14.98 -3.95
CA ASN A 361 -10.94 -16.12 -4.05
C ASN A 361 -10.90 -16.82 -2.69
N LEU A 362 -11.49 -17.99 -2.62
CA LEU A 362 -11.58 -18.80 -1.41
C LEU A 362 -10.59 -19.96 -1.50
N LEU A 363 -10.03 -20.34 -0.37
CA LEU A 363 -9.28 -21.58 -0.21
C LEU A 363 -10.14 -22.52 0.63
N ARG A 364 -10.59 -23.61 0.01
CA ARG A 364 -11.28 -24.71 0.70
C ARG A 364 -10.31 -25.89 0.85
N ASP A 365 -9.89 -26.19 2.08
CA ASP A 365 -8.76 -27.06 2.36
C ASP A 365 -7.52 -26.59 1.56
N VAL A 366 -7.15 -27.31 0.49
CA VAL A 366 -6.01 -26.97 -0.39
C VAL A 366 -6.46 -26.60 -1.82
N SER A 367 -7.76 -26.47 -2.06
CA SER A 367 -8.32 -26.16 -3.38
C SER A 367 -8.83 -24.72 -3.44
N SER A 368 -8.49 -24.00 -4.52
CA SER A 368 -8.99 -22.66 -4.77
C SER A 368 -10.38 -22.70 -5.42
N GLU A 369 -11.29 -21.84 -4.94
CA GLU A 369 -12.60 -21.61 -5.52
C GLU A 369 -12.78 -20.11 -5.79
N ILE A 370 -13.37 -19.74 -6.91
CA ILE A 370 -13.76 -18.37 -7.21
C ILE A 370 -15.28 -18.25 -7.11
N HIS A 371 -15.74 -17.42 -6.18
CA HIS A 371 -17.16 -17.10 -6.04
C HIS A 371 -17.43 -15.73 -6.66
N VAL A 372 -18.45 -15.64 -7.51
CA VAL A 372 -18.92 -14.40 -8.14
C VAL A 372 -20.17 -13.95 -7.44
N LEU A 373 -20.12 -12.79 -6.80
CA LEU A 373 -21.22 -12.20 -6.05
C LEU A 373 -21.83 -11.03 -6.82
N ASP A 374 -23.16 -11.04 -6.95
CA ASP A 374 -23.94 -9.93 -7.56
C ASP A 374 -24.54 -9.05 -6.47
N PRO A 375 -24.02 -7.83 -6.23
CA PRO A 375 -24.52 -6.93 -5.18
C PRO A 375 -25.96 -6.44 -5.42
N ARG A 376 -26.51 -6.66 -6.62
CA ARG A 376 -27.88 -6.25 -6.99
C ARG A 376 -28.93 -7.34 -6.70
N ARG A 377 -28.50 -8.53 -6.28
CA ARG A 377 -29.39 -9.68 -6.03
C ARG A 377 -29.18 -10.25 -4.64
N PRO A 378 -30.27 -10.50 -3.89
CA PRO A 378 -30.18 -11.21 -2.61
C PRO A 378 -29.69 -12.64 -2.82
N GLY A 379 -28.83 -13.12 -1.91
CA GLY A 379 -28.33 -14.50 -1.88
C GLY A 379 -29.11 -15.38 -0.92
N THR A 380 -28.76 -16.66 -0.91
CA THR A 380 -29.27 -17.65 0.06
C THR A 380 -28.31 -17.90 1.21
N ASP A 381 -27.02 -18.01 0.89
CA ASP A 381 -25.93 -18.33 1.84
C ASP A 381 -25.05 -17.12 2.16
N SER A 382 -25.18 -16.05 1.38
CA SER A 382 -24.59 -14.72 1.62
C SER A 382 -25.63 -13.66 1.33
N ALA A 383 -25.42 -12.43 1.80
CA ALA A 383 -26.34 -11.31 1.56
C ALA A 383 -26.54 -11.01 0.06
N TRP A 384 -25.53 -11.32 -0.79
CA TRP A 384 -25.58 -11.19 -2.24
C TRP A 384 -25.65 -12.56 -2.92
N ALA A 385 -26.33 -12.62 -4.05
CA ALA A 385 -26.40 -13.87 -4.83
C ALA A 385 -24.98 -14.27 -5.28
N ALA A 386 -24.57 -15.48 -4.93
CA ALA A 386 -23.27 -16.04 -5.24
C ALA A 386 -23.37 -17.22 -6.22
N THR A 387 -22.41 -17.31 -7.14
CA THR A 387 -22.21 -18.46 -8.03
C THR A 387 -20.75 -18.85 -8.04
N VAL A 388 -20.46 -20.14 -8.03
CA VAL A 388 -19.08 -20.63 -8.19
C VAL A 388 -18.69 -20.55 -9.67
N LEU A 389 -17.52 -19.99 -9.95
CA LEU A 389 -16.96 -19.95 -11.29
C LEU A 389 -16.31 -21.31 -11.61
N ASP A 390 -16.89 -22.05 -12.56
CA ASP A 390 -16.32 -23.33 -13.03
C ASP A 390 -15.16 -23.06 -14.01
N ALA A 391 -14.08 -22.51 -13.51
CA ALA A 391 -12.88 -22.18 -14.29
C ALA A 391 -11.58 -22.39 -13.49
N CYS A 392 -11.67 -22.87 -12.26
CA CYS A 392 -10.49 -23.23 -11.47
C CYS A 392 -10.17 -24.72 -11.72
N PRO A 393 -8.91 -25.05 -12.02
CA PRO A 393 -8.47 -26.43 -12.22
C PRO A 393 -8.52 -27.25 -10.92
#